data_0d20b8efa99d281671620100904df226
#
_entry.id   0d20b8efa99d281671620100904df226
#
_cell.length_a   1.000
_cell.length_b   1.000
_cell.length_c   1.000
_cell.angle_alpha   90.00
_cell.angle_beta   90.00
_cell.angle_gamma   90.00
#
_symmetry.space_group_name_H-M   'P 1'
#
loop_
_entity.id
_entity.type
_entity.pdbx_description
1 polymer ?
#
loop_
_entity_poly.entity_id
_entity_poly.type
_entity_poly.pdbx_seq_one_letter_code
_entity_poly.pdbx_strand_id
1 'polypeptide(L)'
;KEQNKEGITGELEQLKTGLYQKGSESYLYMTFSLGSFYTHLMKELGESGINLQDIFQNPIEEFKKVAAGGTLESSIENLKQNLFKICDSIRINKSRYGKLIDQAILYIQNHYMSSSFSIDEVAGAVCLSTSYFSTVFKSETGITFTDYLIKVRMEKARGLLENTNMKMYEISSRAGYENAAYFSAAFKRYYGKSPSEFQNRK
;
A
#
# COMPACT_ATOMS: atom_id res chain seq x y z
N LYS A 1 19.98 0.90 7.09
CA LYS A 1 20.29 1.14 5.66
C LYS A 1 21.32 0.13 5.16
N GLU A 2 22.42 -0.03 5.89
CA GLU A 2 23.48 -1.00 5.60
C GLU A 2 23.00 -2.44 5.79
N GLN A 3 22.28 -2.74 6.85
CA GLN A 3 21.79 -4.07 7.22
C GLN A 3 20.98 -4.78 6.11
N ASN A 4 20.12 -4.05 5.36
CA ASN A 4 19.37 -4.64 4.24
C ASN A 4 20.28 -4.92 3.03
N LYS A 5 21.25 -4.06 2.76
CA LYS A 5 22.19 -4.25 1.64
C LYS A 5 23.19 -5.37 1.95
N GLU A 6 23.61 -5.50 3.21
CA GLU A 6 24.42 -6.62 3.68
C GLU A 6 23.67 -7.95 3.59
N GLY A 7 22.39 -7.99 4.00
CA GLY A 7 21.54 -9.17 3.85
C GLY A 7 21.41 -9.62 2.40
N ILE A 8 21.06 -8.70 1.49
CA ILE A 8 20.99 -8.99 0.04
C ILE A 8 22.32 -9.54 -0.48
N THR A 9 23.43 -8.92 -0.10
CA THR A 9 24.76 -9.37 -0.54
C THR A 9 25.06 -10.78 -0.05
N GLY A 10 24.75 -11.11 1.22
CA GLY A 10 24.92 -12.42 1.79
C GLY A 10 24.11 -13.51 1.07
N GLU A 11 22.83 -13.26 0.81
CA GLU A 11 21.95 -14.18 0.09
C GLU A 11 22.41 -14.41 -1.36
N LEU A 12 22.88 -13.36 -2.04
CA LEU A 12 23.41 -13.48 -3.41
C LEU A 12 24.73 -14.28 -3.46
N GLU A 13 25.60 -14.16 -2.48
CA GLU A 13 26.80 -14.98 -2.38
C GLU A 13 26.47 -16.47 -2.09
N GLN A 14 25.44 -16.74 -1.32
CA GLN A 14 24.94 -18.11 -1.13
C GLN A 14 24.35 -18.67 -2.42
N LEU A 15 23.53 -17.89 -3.13
CA LEU A 15 22.99 -18.26 -4.44
C LEU A 15 24.11 -18.56 -5.43
N LYS A 16 25.11 -17.71 -5.51
CA LYS A 16 26.30 -17.88 -6.36
C LYS A 16 27.04 -19.19 -6.05
N THR A 17 27.29 -19.44 -4.77
CA THR A 17 27.95 -20.66 -4.32
C THR A 17 27.15 -21.90 -4.69
N GLY A 18 25.82 -21.87 -4.50
CA GLY A 18 24.92 -22.96 -4.88
C GLY A 18 24.89 -23.24 -6.39
N LEU A 19 24.95 -22.18 -7.21
CA LEU A 19 25.02 -22.33 -8.67
C LEU A 19 26.36 -22.94 -9.13
N TYR A 20 27.48 -22.58 -8.50
CA TYR A 20 28.78 -23.18 -8.78
C TYR A 20 28.86 -24.66 -8.37
N GLN A 21 28.28 -25.04 -7.24
CA GLN A 21 28.31 -26.43 -6.74
C GLN A 21 27.50 -27.40 -7.60
N LYS A 22 26.45 -26.91 -8.27
CA LYS A 22 25.63 -27.75 -9.17
C LYS A 22 26.27 -28.04 -10.52
N GLY A 23 27.54 -27.65 -10.70
CA GLY A 23 28.31 -27.89 -11.90
C GLY A 23 28.01 -26.82 -12.97
N SER A 24 29.03 -26.20 -13.42
CA SER A 24 29.03 -25.18 -14.48
C SER A 24 28.52 -25.71 -15.83
N GLU A 25 27.90 -26.88 -15.88
CA GLU A 25 27.51 -27.54 -17.11
C GLU A 25 26.42 -26.83 -17.88
N SER A 26 25.86 -25.76 -17.33
CA SER A 26 24.88 -25.05 -18.11
C SER A 26 24.82 -23.57 -17.76
N TYR A 27 25.57 -22.79 -18.51
CA TYR A 27 25.28 -21.38 -18.76
C TYR A 27 23.75 -21.16 -18.98
N LEU A 28 23.12 -22.09 -19.69
CA LEU A 28 21.68 -22.15 -19.88
C LEU A 28 20.90 -22.30 -18.56
N TYR A 29 21.32 -23.17 -17.66
CA TYR A 29 20.65 -23.36 -16.36
C TYR A 29 20.76 -22.10 -15.51
N MET A 30 21.93 -21.49 -15.45
CA MET A 30 22.18 -20.23 -14.75
C MET A 30 21.31 -19.10 -15.32
N THR A 31 21.35 -18.90 -16.63
CA THR A 31 20.58 -17.88 -17.34
C THR A 31 19.09 -18.05 -17.10
N PHE A 32 18.59 -19.28 -17.19
CA PHE A 32 17.19 -19.60 -16.95
C PHE A 32 16.79 -19.34 -15.48
N SER A 33 17.61 -19.77 -14.53
CA SER A 33 17.33 -19.60 -13.10
C SER A 33 17.29 -18.12 -12.70
N LEU A 34 18.30 -17.34 -13.09
CA LEU A 34 18.37 -15.90 -12.81
C LEU A 34 17.27 -15.13 -13.54
N GLY A 35 16.99 -15.48 -14.79
CA GLY A 35 15.92 -14.87 -15.58
C GLY A 35 14.53 -15.14 -14.98
N SER A 36 14.28 -16.37 -14.55
CA SER A 36 13.04 -16.77 -13.90
C SER A 36 12.85 -16.03 -12.56
N PHE A 37 13.88 -15.98 -11.73
CA PHE A 37 13.87 -15.23 -10.48
C PHE A 37 13.60 -13.74 -10.72
N TYR A 38 14.29 -13.13 -11.67
CA TYR A 38 14.09 -11.71 -11.98
C TYR A 38 12.68 -11.44 -12.51
N THR A 39 12.14 -12.31 -13.36
CA THR A 39 10.78 -12.18 -13.87
C THR A 39 9.75 -12.27 -12.76
N HIS A 40 9.91 -13.22 -11.83
CA HIS A 40 9.04 -13.35 -10.67
C HIS A 40 9.10 -12.10 -9.78
N LEU A 41 10.31 -11.61 -9.49
CA LEU A 41 10.51 -10.37 -8.72
C LEU A 41 9.80 -9.17 -9.37
N MET A 42 9.93 -9.01 -10.70
CA MET A 42 9.29 -7.91 -11.42
C MET A 42 7.76 -8.02 -11.38
N LYS A 43 7.21 -9.22 -11.46
CA LYS A 43 5.78 -9.49 -11.32
C LYS A 43 5.28 -9.08 -9.93
N GLU A 44 5.93 -9.54 -8.86
CA GLU A 44 5.58 -9.21 -7.48
C GLU A 44 5.62 -7.70 -7.20
N LEU A 45 6.63 -7.01 -7.73
CA LEU A 45 6.73 -5.56 -7.65
C LEU A 45 5.54 -4.86 -8.35
N GLY A 46 5.18 -5.32 -9.56
CA GLY A 46 4.05 -4.79 -10.30
C GLY A 46 2.71 -5.01 -9.58
N GLU A 47 2.50 -6.21 -9.02
CA GLU A 47 1.31 -6.53 -8.22
C GLU A 47 1.23 -5.71 -6.93
N SER A 48 2.39 -5.33 -6.38
CA SER A 48 2.49 -4.42 -5.23
C SER A 48 2.28 -2.94 -5.60
N GLY A 49 1.96 -2.63 -6.87
CA GLY A 49 1.70 -1.27 -7.35
C GLY A 49 2.94 -0.44 -7.62
N ILE A 50 4.12 -1.05 -7.65
CA ILE A 50 5.37 -0.39 -7.97
C ILE A 50 5.52 -0.32 -9.49
N ASN A 51 5.60 0.89 -10.04
CA ASN A 51 5.87 1.06 -11.46
C ASN A 51 7.37 0.88 -11.74
N LEU A 52 7.70 -0.16 -12.50
CA LEU A 52 9.09 -0.48 -12.83
C LEU A 52 9.80 0.61 -13.65
N GLN A 53 9.04 1.43 -14.39
CA GLN A 53 9.60 2.56 -15.15
C GLN A 53 10.08 3.69 -14.23
N ASP A 54 9.57 3.77 -13.00
CA ASP A 54 10.05 4.73 -12.00
C ASP A 54 11.41 4.31 -11.40
N ILE A 55 11.78 3.03 -11.55
CA ILE A 55 13.03 2.46 -11.03
C ILE A 55 14.07 2.32 -12.15
N PHE A 56 13.64 1.85 -13.32
CA PHE A 56 14.50 1.50 -14.44
C PHE A 56 14.07 2.25 -15.70
N GLN A 57 15.00 2.92 -16.36
CA GLN A 57 14.75 3.57 -17.65
C GLN A 57 14.32 2.55 -18.72
N ASN A 58 14.90 1.36 -18.68
CA ASN A 58 14.56 0.25 -19.56
C ASN A 58 14.60 -1.08 -18.79
N PRO A 59 13.47 -1.55 -18.22
CA PRO A 59 13.40 -2.81 -17.48
C PRO A 59 13.83 -4.03 -18.28
N ILE A 60 13.61 -4.03 -19.59
CA ILE A 60 13.98 -5.13 -20.49
C ILE A 60 15.51 -5.24 -20.62
N GLU A 61 16.21 -4.12 -20.74
CA GLU A 61 17.68 -4.11 -20.79
C GLU A 61 18.29 -4.56 -19.44
N GLU A 62 17.69 -4.17 -18.32
CA GLU A 62 18.15 -4.65 -17.02
C GLU A 62 17.91 -6.16 -16.87
N PHE A 63 16.79 -6.69 -17.38
CA PHE A 63 16.56 -8.14 -17.45
C PHE A 63 17.65 -8.86 -18.27
N LYS A 64 17.99 -8.35 -19.47
CA LYS A 64 19.03 -8.93 -20.32
C LYS A 64 20.40 -8.95 -19.63
N LYS A 65 20.76 -7.89 -18.91
CA LYS A 65 22.02 -7.83 -18.16
C LYS A 65 22.09 -8.90 -17.06
N VAL A 66 20.98 -9.17 -16.40
CA VAL A 66 20.90 -10.21 -15.37
C VAL A 66 20.86 -11.60 -15.98
N ALA A 67 20.00 -11.83 -16.99
CA ALA A 67 19.78 -13.15 -17.55
C ALA A 67 20.87 -13.59 -18.55
N ALA A 68 21.52 -12.66 -19.24
CA ALA A 68 22.49 -12.96 -20.31
C ALA A 68 23.75 -12.08 -20.21
N GLY A 69 24.17 -11.73 -19.01
CA GLY A 69 25.29 -10.80 -18.76
C GLY A 69 26.70 -11.33 -19.02
N GLY A 70 26.83 -12.52 -19.63
CA GLY A 70 28.10 -13.11 -20.04
C GLY A 70 28.71 -14.08 -19.03
N THR A 71 29.00 -13.65 -17.78
CA THR A 71 29.48 -14.52 -16.70
C THR A 71 28.52 -14.54 -15.54
N LEU A 72 28.63 -15.58 -14.68
CA LEU A 72 27.82 -15.65 -13.45
C LEU A 72 28.07 -14.44 -12.56
N GLU A 73 29.34 -14.02 -12.44
CA GLU A 73 29.73 -12.86 -11.63
C GLU A 73 29.05 -11.60 -12.14
N SER A 74 29.08 -11.34 -13.44
CA SER A 74 28.47 -10.14 -14.01
C SER A 74 26.95 -10.16 -13.88
N SER A 75 26.32 -11.33 -14.03
CA SER A 75 24.87 -11.49 -13.84
C SER A 75 24.44 -11.27 -12.40
N ILE A 76 25.17 -11.82 -11.42
CA ILE A 76 24.92 -11.61 -9.99
C ILE A 76 25.14 -10.15 -9.58
N GLU A 77 26.21 -9.52 -10.09
CA GLU A 77 26.47 -8.11 -9.78
C GLU A 77 25.37 -7.20 -10.37
N ASN A 78 24.92 -7.45 -11.60
CA ASN A 78 23.78 -6.74 -12.18
C ASN A 78 22.49 -6.94 -11.38
N LEU A 79 22.20 -8.17 -10.95
CA LEU A 79 21.07 -8.47 -10.08
C LEU A 79 21.17 -7.69 -8.76
N LYS A 80 22.32 -7.69 -8.12
CA LYS A 80 22.58 -6.95 -6.88
C LYS A 80 22.34 -5.46 -7.04
N GLN A 81 22.86 -4.85 -8.10
CA GLN A 81 22.64 -3.44 -8.38
C GLN A 81 21.16 -3.11 -8.60
N ASN A 82 20.43 -3.99 -9.29
CA ASN A 82 18.99 -3.83 -9.49
C ASN A 82 18.20 -3.96 -8.19
N LEU A 83 18.54 -4.92 -7.34
CA LEU A 83 17.94 -5.06 -6.00
C LEU A 83 18.19 -3.82 -5.13
N PHE A 84 19.38 -3.23 -5.20
CA PHE A 84 19.69 -2.00 -4.47
C PHE A 84 18.87 -0.81 -4.98
N LYS A 85 18.71 -0.64 -6.31
CA LYS A 85 17.83 0.39 -6.90
C LYS A 85 16.39 0.21 -6.45
N ILE A 86 15.88 -1.03 -6.45
CA ILE A 86 14.53 -1.36 -5.99
C ILE A 86 14.37 -0.98 -4.51
N CYS A 87 15.27 -1.38 -3.65
CA CYS A 87 15.20 -1.06 -2.22
C CYS A 87 15.24 0.45 -1.95
N ASP A 88 16.12 1.17 -2.64
CA ASP A 88 16.20 2.63 -2.49
C ASP A 88 14.91 3.32 -3.01
N SER A 89 14.34 2.84 -4.13
CA SER A 89 13.06 3.33 -4.65
C SER A 89 11.88 3.06 -3.71
N ILE A 90 11.75 1.83 -3.18
CA ILE A 90 10.70 1.49 -2.20
C ILE A 90 10.79 2.42 -0.99
N ARG A 91 11.99 2.71 -0.50
CA ARG A 91 12.19 3.58 0.66
C ARG A 91 11.80 5.04 0.38
N ILE A 92 12.19 5.57 -0.79
CA ILE A 92 11.83 6.91 -1.22
C ILE A 92 10.30 7.01 -1.36
N ASN A 93 9.70 6.02 -2.00
CA ASN A 93 8.26 5.94 -2.20
C ASN A 93 7.51 5.84 -0.86
N LYS A 94 7.96 4.99 0.07
CA LYS A 94 7.36 4.88 1.41
C LYS A 94 7.33 6.23 2.15
N SER A 95 8.42 7.00 2.10
CA SER A 95 8.46 8.35 2.69
C SER A 95 7.56 9.35 1.97
N ARG A 96 7.42 9.23 0.65
CA ARG A 96 6.56 10.08 -0.17
C ARG A 96 5.09 9.73 0.06
N TYR A 97 4.76 8.44 0.05
CA TYR A 97 3.37 7.98 0.21
C TYR A 97 2.85 8.20 1.63
N GLY A 98 3.69 8.08 2.66
CA GLY A 98 3.31 8.45 4.02
C GLY A 98 2.75 9.87 4.07
N LYS A 99 3.46 10.85 3.48
CA LYS A 99 2.99 12.25 3.42
C LYS A 99 1.69 12.42 2.62
N LEU A 100 1.55 11.70 1.50
CA LEU A 100 0.33 11.75 0.69
C LEU A 100 -0.86 11.13 1.43
N ILE A 101 -0.64 10.05 2.18
CA ILE A 101 -1.68 9.43 3.00
C ILE A 101 -2.05 10.32 4.19
N ASP A 102 -1.10 11.01 4.81
CA ASP A 102 -1.40 12.02 5.85
C ASP A 102 -2.31 13.13 5.28
N GLN A 103 -2.02 13.62 4.08
CA GLN A 103 -2.87 14.59 3.38
C GLN A 103 -4.26 14.01 3.06
N ALA A 104 -4.33 12.77 2.60
CA ALA A 104 -5.59 12.08 2.35
C ALA A 104 -6.43 11.93 3.64
N ILE A 105 -5.81 11.57 4.74
CA ILE A 105 -6.45 11.48 6.06
C ILE A 105 -7.04 12.83 6.47
N LEU A 106 -6.30 13.91 6.33
CA LEU A 106 -6.79 15.27 6.60
C LEU A 106 -7.96 15.62 5.67
N TYR A 107 -7.87 15.28 4.40
CA TYR A 107 -8.95 15.50 3.44
C TYR A 107 -10.22 14.73 3.84
N ILE A 108 -10.10 13.46 4.23
CA ILE A 108 -11.22 12.64 4.73
C ILE A 108 -11.85 13.29 5.97
N GLN A 109 -11.03 13.73 6.93
CA GLN A 109 -11.50 14.36 8.17
C GLN A 109 -12.26 15.66 7.94
N ASN A 110 -11.98 16.36 6.85
CA ASN A 110 -12.65 17.60 6.49
C ASN A 110 -13.91 17.40 5.63
N HIS A 111 -14.03 16.27 4.93
CA HIS A 111 -15.10 16.04 3.94
C HIS A 111 -16.01 14.86 4.28
N TYR A 112 -15.79 14.11 5.37
CA TYR A 112 -16.54 12.91 5.74
C TYR A 112 -18.06 13.14 5.86
N MET A 113 -18.50 14.37 6.09
CA MET A 113 -19.91 14.73 6.26
C MET A 113 -20.72 14.66 4.96
N SER A 114 -20.09 14.75 3.80
CA SER A 114 -20.78 14.58 2.52
C SER A 114 -21.18 13.12 2.33
N SER A 115 -22.48 12.88 2.10
CA SER A 115 -23.00 11.53 1.84
C SER A 115 -22.48 10.94 0.53
N SER A 116 -22.19 11.79 -0.46
CA SER A 116 -21.62 11.43 -1.77
C SER A 116 -20.11 11.27 -1.74
N PHE A 117 -19.44 11.52 -0.58
CA PHE A 117 -17.98 11.48 -0.49
C PHE A 117 -17.41 10.12 -0.87
N SER A 118 -16.54 10.11 -1.85
CA SER A 118 -16.04 8.93 -2.52
C SER A 118 -14.50 8.80 -2.46
N ILE A 119 -14.03 7.59 -2.73
CA ILE A 119 -12.60 7.31 -2.85
C ILE A 119 -11.97 8.09 -4.02
N ASP A 120 -12.73 8.35 -5.10
CA ASP A 120 -12.27 9.07 -6.28
C ASP A 120 -11.91 10.52 -5.95
N GLU A 121 -12.71 11.15 -5.09
CA GLU A 121 -12.45 12.52 -4.62
C GLU A 121 -11.15 12.60 -3.84
N VAL A 122 -10.91 11.65 -2.92
CA VAL A 122 -9.68 11.62 -2.13
C VAL A 122 -8.47 11.31 -2.99
N ALA A 123 -8.57 10.32 -3.87
CA ALA A 123 -7.50 9.95 -4.79
C ALA A 123 -7.11 11.14 -5.69
N GLY A 124 -8.11 11.85 -6.23
CA GLY A 124 -7.91 13.08 -7.02
C GLY A 124 -7.22 14.19 -6.20
N ALA A 125 -7.63 14.39 -4.94
CA ALA A 125 -7.04 15.40 -4.07
C ALA A 125 -5.54 15.17 -3.78
N VAL A 126 -5.08 13.90 -3.80
CA VAL A 126 -3.66 13.55 -3.64
C VAL A 126 -2.97 13.18 -4.95
N CYS A 127 -3.60 13.47 -6.10
CA CYS A 127 -3.07 13.23 -7.44
C CYS A 127 -2.68 11.76 -7.71
N LEU A 128 -3.47 10.81 -7.21
CA LEU A 128 -3.32 9.38 -7.46
C LEU A 128 -4.53 8.83 -8.23
N SER A 129 -4.33 7.73 -8.97
CA SER A 129 -5.47 6.96 -9.47
C SER A 129 -6.17 6.25 -8.32
N THR A 130 -7.48 6.04 -8.43
CA THR A 130 -8.30 5.36 -7.39
C THR A 130 -7.75 3.99 -7.01
N SER A 131 -7.37 3.19 -8.02
CA SER A 131 -6.82 1.85 -7.80
C SER A 131 -5.50 1.90 -7.01
N TYR A 132 -4.60 2.81 -7.40
CA TYR A 132 -3.32 2.96 -6.74
C TYR A 132 -3.47 3.54 -5.33
N PHE A 133 -4.32 4.56 -5.16
CA PHE A 133 -4.66 5.10 -3.85
C PHE A 133 -5.19 4.02 -2.90
N SER A 134 -6.12 3.18 -3.36
CA SER A 134 -6.69 2.09 -2.55
C SER A 134 -5.61 1.16 -2.01
N THR A 135 -4.65 0.77 -2.86
CA THR A 135 -3.52 -0.11 -2.49
C THR A 135 -2.61 0.57 -1.47
N VAL A 136 -2.17 1.80 -1.75
CA VAL A 136 -1.24 2.56 -0.89
C VAL A 136 -1.91 2.90 0.44
N PHE A 137 -3.18 3.35 0.42
CA PHE A 137 -3.92 3.68 1.64
C PHE A 137 -4.03 2.49 2.58
N LYS A 138 -4.39 1.31 2.05
CA LYS A 138 -4.47 0.08 2.85
C LYS A 138 -3.11 -0.36 3.38
N SER A 139 -2.05 -0.22 2.57
CA SER A 139 -0.67 -0.55 2.99
C SER A 139 -0.19 0.34 4.14
N GLU A 140 -0.47 1.65 4.09
CA GLU A 140 0.00 2.62 5.08
C GLU A 140 -0.87 2.65 6.34
N THR A 141 -2.22 2.48 6.21
CA THR A 141 -3.16 2.58 7.34
C THR A 141 -3.56 1.23 7.93
N GLY A 142 -3.30 0.12 7.22
CA GLY A 142 -3.71 -1.24 7.59
C GLY A 142 -5.17 -1.57 7.27
N ILE A 143 -6.00 -0.60 6.88
CA ILE A 143 -7.43 -0.79 6.60
C ILE A 143 -7.84 -0.13 5.28
N THR A 144 -8.98 -0.55 4.72
CA THR A 144 -9.48 0.04 3.48
C THR A 144 -9.96 1.48 3.69
N PHE A 145 -10.01 2.29 2.61
CA PHE A 145 -10.62 3.63 2.66
C PHE A 145 -12.05 3.61 3.20
N THR A 146 -12.86 2.66 2.76
CA THR A 146 -14.25 2.52 3.20
C THR A 146 -14.34 2.27 4.70
N ASP A 147 -13.52 1.36 5.24
CA ASP A 147 -13.49 1.07 6.68
C ASP A 147 -12.99 2.28 7.47
N TYR A 148 -12.00 3.00 6.93
CA TYR A 148 -11.49 4.22 7.54
C TYR A 148 -12.56 5.33 7.58
N LEU A 149 -13.27 5.55 6.48
CA LEU A 149 -14.37 6.53 6.42
C LEU A 149 -15.50 6.18 7.41
N ILE A 150 -15.90 4.90 7.47
CA ILE A 150 -16.87 4.43 8.46
C ILE A 150 -16.38 4.72 9.87
N LYS A 151 -15.13 4.39 10.18
CA LYS A 151 -14.52 4.68 11.49
C LYS A 151 -14.62 6.16 11.84
N VAL A 152 -14.18 7.05 10.95
CA VAL A 152 -14.24 8.51 11.17
C VAL A 152 -15.68 8.96 11.44
N ARG A 153 -16.63 8.53 10.60
CA ARG A 153 -18.05 8.87 10.76
C ARG A 153 -18.62 8.38 12.09
N MET A 154 -18.29 7.16 12.50
CA MET A 154 -18.76 6.58 13.77
C MET A 154 -18.16 7.28 14.99
N GLU A 155 -16.87 7.61 14.95
CA GLU A 155 -16.20 8.35 16.04
C GLU A 155 -16.79 9.77 16.20
N LYS A 156 -17.06 10.46 15.09
CA LYS A 156 -17.72 11.77 15.10
C LYS A 156 -19.16 11.69 15.61
N ALA A 157 -19.93 10.70 15.15
CA ALA A 157 -21.28 10.46 15.64
C ALA A 157 -21.32 10.19 17.15
N ARG A 158 -20.40 9.36 17.64
CA ARG A 158 -20.24 9.10 19.07
C ARG A 158 -20.00 10.39 19.86
N GLY A 159 -19.06 11.23 19.40
CA GLY A 159 -18.79 12.50 20.05
C GLY A 159 -20.01 13.42 20.09
N LEU A 160 -20.85 13.45 19.04
CA LEU A 160 -22.10 14.20 19.02
C LEU A 160 -23.12 13.64 20.01
N LEU A 161 -23.29 12.33 20.09
CA LEU A 161 -24.17 11.65 21.02
C LEU A 161 -23.80 11.90 22.50
N GLU A 162 -22.49 11.89 22.80
CA GLU A 162 -21.95 12.08 24.14
C GLU A 162 -22.00 13.55 24.59
N ASN A 163 -21.81 14.52 23.68
CA ASN A 163 -21.56 15.91 24.04
C ASN A 163 -22.70 16.88 23.66
N THR A 164 -23.75 16.41 22.99
CA THR A 164 -24.86 17.28 22.55
C THR A 164 -26.24 16.67 22.85
N ASN A 165 -27.26 17.50 22.77
CA ASN A 165 -28.68 17.08 22.84
C ASN A 165 -29.34 17.09 21.46
N MET A 166 -28.55 16.90 20.39
CA MET A 166 -29.04 16.92 19.01
C MET A 166 -30.00 15.76 18.76
N LYS A 167 -30.96 15.99 17.88
CA LYS A 167 -31.88 14.94 17.44
C LYS A 167 -31.14 13.93 16.54
N MET A 168 -31.63 12.70 16.53
CA MET A 168 -30.98 11.59 15.81
C MET A 168 -30.76 11.87 14.31
N TYR A 169 -31.74 12.53 13.68
CA TYR A 169 -31.58 12.89 12.24
C TYR A 169 -30.48 13.94 12.01
N GLU A 170 -30.25 14.85 12.96
CA GLU A 170 -29.20 15.86 12.86
C GLU A 170 -27.82 15.21 13.05
N ILE A 171 -27.71 14.28 13.99
CA ILE A 171 -26.48 13.50 14.20
C ILE A 171 -26.17 12.65 12.99
N SER A 172 -27.17 11.95 12.43
CA SER A 172 -27.03 11.16 11.20
C SER A 172 -26.49 12.01 10.06
N SER A 173 -27.10 13.16 9.79
CA SER A 173 -26.67 14.08 8.73
C SER A 173 -25.24 14.58 8.95
N ARG A 174 -24.89 14.99 10.17
CA ARG A 174 -23.54 15.45 10.52
C ARG A 174 -22.49 14.34 10.49
N ALA A 175 -22.93 13.09 10.64
CA ALA A 175 -22.07 11.92 10.47
C ALA A 175 -21.95 11.45 9.01
N GLY A 176 -22.52 12.19 8.04
CA GLY A 176 -22.42 11.88 6.62
C GLY A 176 -23.39 10.80 6.14
N TYR A 177 -24.55 10.64 6.82
CA TYR A 177 -25.59 9.70 6.43
C TYR A 177 -26.90 10.44 6.13
N GLU A 178 -27.44 10.25 4.93
CA GLU A 178 -28.74 10.81 4.55
C GLU A 178 -29.91 10.14 5.29
N ASN A 179 -29.78 8.84 5.55
CA ASN A 179 -30.83 8.03 6.15
C ASN A 179 -30.49 7.68 7.59
N ALA A 180 -31.30 8.17 8.54
CA ALA A 180 -31.10 7.96 9.96
C ALA A 180 -31.29 6.47 10.39
N ALA A 181 -32.11 5.70 9.67
CA ALA A 181 -32.28 4.27 9.96
C ALA A 181 -31.02 3.48 9.53
N TYR A 182 -30.46 3.81 8.36
CA TYR A 182 -29.20 3.22 7.90
C TYR A 182 -28.04 3.59 8.84
N PHE A 183 -27.96 4.85 9.25
CA PHE A 183 -27.00 5.31 10.28
C PHE A 183 -27.11 4.49 11.55
N SER A 184 -28.33 4.33 12.09
CA SER A 184 -28.56 3.59 13.34
C SER A 184 -28.12 2.13 13.24
N ALA A 185 -28.37 1.47 12.10
CA ALA A 185 -27.92 0.12 11.83
C ALA A 185 -26.39 0.03 11.73
N ALA A 186 -25.76 0.97 11.02
CA ALA A 186 -24.31 1.05 10.89
C ALA A 186 -23.63 1.30 12.24
N PHE A 187 -24.16 2.21 13.03
CA PHE A 187 -23.66 2.53 14.38
C PHE A 187 -23.78 1.33 15.33
N LYS A 188 -24.93 0.64 15.32
CA LYS A 188 -25.12 -0.58 16.12
C LYS A 188 -24.14 -1.69 15.70
N ARG A 189 -23.91 -1.86 14.39
CA ARG A 189 -22.93 -2.83 13.88
C ARG A 189 -21.52 -2.50 14.33
N TYR A 190 -21.16 -1.21 14.39
CA TYR A 190 -19.83 -0.75 14.75
C TYR A 190 -19.55 -0.81 16.26
N TYR A 191 -20.50 -0.35 17.09
CA TYR A 191 -20.33 -0.25 18.53
C TYR A 191 -21.08 -1.32 19.35
N GLY A 192 -21.84 -2.20 18.70
CA GLY A 192 -22.65 -3.23 19.37
C GLY A 192 -23.92 -2.71 20.04
N LYS A 193 -24.14 -1.39 20.07
CA LYS A 193 -25.29 -0.71 20.70
C LYS A 193 -25.87 0.33 19.76
N SER A 194 -27.19 0.57 19.88
CA SER A 194 -27.84 1.61 19.08
C SER A 194 -27.42 3.02 19.54
N PRO A 195 -27.53 4.03 18.68
CA PRO A 195 -27.26 5.42 19.05
C PRO A 195 -28.11 5.91 20.21
N SER A 196 -29.38 5.48 20.29
CA SER A 196 -30.29 5.85 21.39
C SER A 196 -29.85 5.26 22.73
N GLU A 197 -29.32 4.03 22.74
CA GLU A 197 -28.75 3.42 23.95
C GLU A 197 -27.47 4.12 24.40
N PHE A 198 -26.77 4.75 23.49
CA PHE A 198 -25.58 5.56 23.79
C PHE A 198 -25.96 6.92 24.40
N GLN A 199 -27.00 7.57 23.88
CA GLN A 199 -27.46 8.88 24.32
C GLN A 199 -28.16 8.82 25.72
N ASN A 200 -28.87 7.74 26.02
CA ASN A 200 -29.57 7.56 27.28
C ASN A 200 -28.67 7.23 28.49
N ARG A 201 -27.36 7.27 28.35
CA ARG A 201 -26.41 7.09 29.47
C ARG A 201 -26.01 8.39 30.17
N LYS A 202 -26.69 9.51 29.83
CA LYS A 202 -26.65 10.76 30.58
C LYS A 202 -27.81 10.80 31.58
#